data_fdf575935f114c3af010c763b0694bba
#
_entry.id   fdf575935f114c3af010c763b0694bba
#
_cell.length_a   1.000
_cell.length_b   1.000
_cell.length_c   1.000
_cell.angle_alpha   90.00
_cell.angle_beta   90.00
_cell.angle_gamma   90.00
#
_symmetry.space_group_name_H-M   'P 1'
#
loop_
_entity.id
_entity.type
_entity.pdbx_description
1 polymer ?
#
loop_
_entity_poly.entity_id
_entity_poly.type
_entity_poly.pdbx_seq_one_letter_code
_entity_poly.pdbx_strand_id
1 'polypeptide(L)'
;MRPHATYAFPPARGNPQPTEGVFLQIRPDTARAREISRYFRLDTLLQADAPTWERALTLARFVARNIPHANQSVYPERRNAIGLWEYTREMEPAFNCRLHSIMLHELMLASGITNRFVTCLPADSLDNDCHVVNLVWLPEREKWAMLDSDMRAWVSSPDGTPLSLGEMRERCIAGEPTEIHWLLESRGEEYRSYYDAYWAKNLYWFESWDTTTYDRENGTQTDGRIIALVPPGYSGFQQTATGVRTSDAERFWAAPGSAE
;
A
#
# COMPACT_ATOMS: atom_id res chain seq x y z
N MET A 1 17.90 9.99 -18.90
CA MET A 1 18.48 9.87 -17.54
C MET A 1 18.71 8.39 -17.29
N ARG A 2 19.89 7.98 -16.80
CA ARG A 2 20.07 6.57 -16.38
C ARG A 2 19.26 6.36 -15.12
N PRO A 3 18.50 5.26 -14.97
CA PRO A 3 17.80 4.95 -13.73
C PRO A 3 18.82 4.92 -12.59
N HIS A 4 18.52 5.59 -11.49
CA HIS A 4 19.32 5.47 -10.27
C HIS A 4 19.38 4.01 -9.90
N ALA A 5 20.60 3.50 -9.64
CA ALA A 5 20.86 2.09 -9.39
C ALA A 5 19.99 1.58 -8.24
N THR A 6 18.90 0.92 -8.57
CA THR A 6 18.14 0.11 -7.62
C THR A 6 18.98 -1.11 -7.28
N TYR A 7 19.46 -1.21 -6.06
CA TYR A 7 20.19 -2.39 -5.61
C TYR A 7 19.24 -3.57 -5.48
N ALA A 8 19.59 -4.69 -6.13
CA ALA A 8 18.94 -5.97 -5.85
C ALA A 8 19.21 -6.35 -4.38
N PHE A 9 18.20 -6.87 -3.67
CA PHE A 9 18.48 -7.57 -2.43
C PHE A 9 19.29 -8.81 -2.77
N PRO A 10 20.51 -9.00 -2.26
CA PRO A 10 21.19 -10.27 -2.42
C PRO A 10 20.34 -11.37 -1.78
N PRO A 11 20.35 -12.60 -2.31
CA PRO A 11 19.74 -13.71 -1.63
C PRO A 11 20.33 -13.79 -0.21
N ALA A 12 19.49 -14.02 0.79
CA ALA A 12 19.84 -14.02 2.19
C ALA A 12 21.04 -14.93 2.45
N ARG A 13 22.21 -14.33 2.59
CA ARG A 13 23.42 -15.01 3.09
C ARG A 13 23.66 -14.57 4.52
N GLY A 14 23.20 -15.39 5.42
CA GLY A 14 23.44 -15.23 6.85
C GLY A 14 22.22 -15.73 7.61
N ASN A 15 22.48 -16.67 8.50
CA ASN A 15 21.50 -17.28 9.37
C ASN A 15 20.64 -16.18 10.04
N PRO A 16 19.40 -15.90 9.60
CA PRO A 16 18.54 -15.01 10.35
C PRO A 16 18.21 -15.73 11.65
N GLN A 17 18.36 -15.05 12.77
CA GLN A 17 17.75 -15.51 14.02
C GLN A 17 16.28 -15.79 13.70
N PRO A 18 15.76 -17.00 14.01
CA PRO A 18 14.37 -17.30 13.75
C PRO A 18 13.51 -16.39 14.61
N THR A 19 12.98 -15.34 14.01
CA THR A 19 11.86 -14.63 14.60
C THR A 19 10.64 -15.47 14.27
N GLU A 20 10.24 -16.31 15.21
CA GLU A 20 9.01 -17.10 15.14
C GLU A 20 7.81 -16.15 14.86
N GLY A 21 6.96 -16.51 13.91
CA GLY A 21 5.71 -15.84 13.64
C GLY A 21 5.55 -15.28 12.24
N VAL A 22 4.31 -15.23 11.79
CA VAL A 22 3.87 -14.61 10.55
C VAL A 22 4.16 -13.12 10.59
N PHE A 23 4.71 -12.55 9.51
CA PHE A 23 5.08 -11.14 9.46
C PHE A 23 3.85 -10.22 9.54
N LEU A 24 2.80 -10.52 8.79
CA LEU A 24 1.56 -9.73 8.79
C LEU A 24 0.46 -10.50 9.50
N GLN A 25 0.03 -9.99 10.65
CA GLN A 25 -1.11 -10.52 11.39
C GLN A 25 -2.40 -9.82 10.97
N ILE A 26 -3.44 -10.62 10.70
CA ILE A 26 -4.78 -10.11 10.44
C ILE A 26 -5.53 -10.02 11.77
N ARG A 27 -6.05 -8.83 12.09
CA ARG A 27 -6.88 -8.60 13.28
C ARG A 27 -8.28 -8.16 12.86
N PRO A 28 -9.22 -9.10 12.73
CA PRO A 28 -10.57 -8.80 12.30
C PRO A 28 -11.34 -8.05 13.42
N ASP A 29 -12.09 -7.03 13.00
CA ASP A 29 -13.11 -6.39 13.82
C ASP A 29 -14.43 -6.37 13.06
N THR A 30 -15.32 -7.32 13.40
CA THR A 30 -16.60 -7.49 12.71
C THR A 30 -17.60 -6.38 13.02
N ALA A 31 -17.46 -5.68 14.14
CA ALA A 31 -18.34 -4.55 14.50
C ALA A 31 -17.96 -3.35 13.65
N ARG A 32 -16.67 -3.04 13.55
CA ARG A 32 -16.14 -1.95 12.74
C ARG A 32 -16.38 -2.20 11.25
N ALA A 33 -16.17 -3.44 10.79
CA ALA A 33 -16.48 -3.83 9.41
C ALA A 33 -17.94 -3.53 9.05
N ARG A 34 -18.89 -3.91 9.90
CA ARG A 34 -20.32 -3.66 9.68
C ARG A 34 -20.68 -2.18 9.71
N GLU A 35 -20.05 -1.41 10.58
CA GLU A 35 -20.24 0.04 10.65
C GLU A 35 -19.85 0.71 9.33
N ILE A 36 -18.62 0.45 8.86
CA ILE A 36 -18.10 1.00 7.60
C ILE A 36 -18.94 0.52 6.40
N SER A 37 -19.26 -0.78 6.36
CA SER A 37 -20.08 -1.34 5.29
C SER A 37 -21.45 -0.66 5.16
N ARG A 38 -22.12 -0.38 6.28
CA ARG A 38 -23.40 0.34 6.28
C ARG A 38 -23.23 1.80 5.88
N TYR A 39 -22.21 2.48 6.41
CA TYR A 39 -21.96 3.90 6.14
C TYR A 39 -21.75 4.17 4.65
N PHE A 40 -20.91 3.35 4.01
CA PHE A 40 -20.59 3.47 2.59
C PHE A 40 -21.51 2.68 1.66
N ARG A 41 -22.46 1.91 2.22
CA ARG A 41 -23.35 1.02 1.47
C ARG A 41 -22.57 0.07 0.55
N LEU A 42 -21.56 -0.60 1.10
CA LEU A 42 -20.66 -1.44 0.31
C LEU A 42 -21.38 -2.60 -0.40
N ASP A 43 -22.51 -3.05 0.13
CA ASP A 43 -23.42 -4.02 -0.48
C ASP A 43 -24.01 -3.56 -1.81
N THR A 44 -24.19 -2.26 -2.01
CA THR A 44 -24.66 -1.68 -3.26
C THR A 44 -23.54 -1.29 -4.22
N LEU A 45 -22.34 -1.08 -3.68
CA LEU A 45 -21.16 -0.70 -4.45
C LEU A 45 -20.45 -1.91 -5.06
N LEU A 46 -20.46 -3.04 -4.37
CA LEU A 46 -19.72 -4.24 -4.73
C LEU A 46 -20.65 -5.36 -5.20
N GLN A 47 -20.22 -6.07 -6.23
CA GLN A 47 -20.80 -7.36 -6.60
C GLN A 47 -20.19 -8.44 -5.69
N ALA A 48 -21.04 -9.12 -4.90
CA ALA A 48 -20.60 -10.06 -3.88
C ALA A 48 -19.74 -11.21 -4.43
N ASP A 49 -20.11 -11.71 -5.62
CA ASP A 49 -19.47 -12.87 -6.27
C ASP A 49 -18.31 -12.49 -7.21
N ALA A 50 -17.98 -11.18 -7.32
CA ALA A 50 -16.85 -10.76 -8.14
C ALA A 50 -15.51 -11.19 -7.52
N PRO A 51 -14.48 -11.50 -8.35
CA PRO A 51 -13.14 -11.80 -7.90
C PRO A 51 -12.58 -10.72 -6.97
N THR A 52 -11.68 -11.11 -6.05
CA THR A 52 -11.09 -10.21 -5.07
C THR A 52 -10.49 -8.95 -5.72
N TRP A 53 -9.76 -9.12 -6.83
CA TRP A 53 -9.14 -8.00 -7.54
C TRP A 53 -10.16 -7.02 -8.12
N GLU A 54 -11.23 -7.48 -8.73
CA GLU A 54 -12.27 -6.62 -9.30
C GLU A 54 -13.01 -5.81 -8.23
N ARG A 55 -13.26 -6.43 -7.06
CA ARG A 55 -13.84 -5.75 -5.91
C ARG A 55 -12.89 -4.67 -5.37
N ALA A 56 -11.59 -4.97 -5.26
CA ALA A 56 -10.57 -4.02 -4.85
C ALA A 56 -10.46 -2.84 -5.83
N LEU A 57 -10.45 -3.10 -7.15
CA LEU A 57 -10.48 -2.08 -8.20
C LEU A 57 -11.71 -1.19 -8.10
N THR A 58 -12.88 -1.75 -7.79
CA THR A 58 -14.12 -0.99 -7.61
C THR A 58 -14.01 -0.01 -6.45
N LEU A 59 -13.46 -0.45 -5.31
CA LEU A 59 -13.21 0.41 -4.14
C LEU A 59 -12.16 1.50 -4.44
N ALA A 60 -11.08 1.13 -5.12
CA ALA A 60 -10.06 2.10 -5.50
C ALA A 60 -10.60 3.17 -6.47
N ARG A 61 -11.43 2.78 -7.44
CA ARG A 61 -12.13 3.71 -8.33
C ARG A 61 -13.10 4.62 -7.56
N PHE A 62 -13.79 4.08 -6.56
CA PHE A 62 -14.65 4.88 -5.68
C PHE A 62 -13.85 5.96 -4.95
N VAL A 63 -12.73 5.62 -4.32
CA VAL A 63 -11.87 6.59 -3.63
C VAL A 63 -11.30 7.61 -4.63
N ALA A 64 -10.68 7.14 -5.71
CA ALA A 64 -10.04 7.97 -6.72
C ALA A 64 -10.98 8.96 -7.43
N ARG A 65 -12.26 8.59 -7.61
CA ARG A 65 -13.27 9.42 -8.25
C ARG A 65 -13.82 10.52 -7.34
N ASN A 66 -13.92 10.21 -6.06
CA ASN A 66 -14.55 11.12 -5.09
C ASN A 66 -13.54 12.04 -4.39
N ILE A 67 -12.26 11.70 -4.40
CA ILE A 67 -11.23 12.41 -3.64
C ILE A 67 -10.03 12.68 -4.56
N PRO A 68 -9.76 13.95 -4.90
CA PRO A 68 -8.55 14.32 -5.63
C PRO A 68 -7.31 14.31 -4.73
N HIS A 69 -6.14 14.31 -5.34
CA HIS A 69 -4.87 14.46 -4.64
C HIS A 69 -4.63 15.91 -4.19
N ALA A 70 -4.26 16.10 -2.94
CA ALA A 70 -3.62 17.33 -2.42
C ALA A 70 -2.96 17.05 -1.06
N ASN A 71 -1.96 17.87 -0.71
CA ASN A 71 -1.46 17.91 0.65
C ASN A 71 -2.46 18.67 1.53
N GLN A 72 -2.62 18.22 2.79
CA GLN A 72 -3.51 18.84 3.74
C GLN A 72 -2.89 20.11 4.35
N SER A 73 -3.67 21.19 4.46
CA SER A 73 -3.34 22.36 5.29
C SER A 73 -3.66 22.09 6.77
N VAL A 74 -4.74 21.34 7.02
CA VAL A 74 -5.12 20.86 8.36
C VAL A 74 -5.15 19.33 8.34
N TYR A 75 -4.28 18.67 9.08
CA TYR A 75 -4.22 17.21 9.10
C TYR A 75 -5.42 16.64 9.89
N PRO A 76 -6.17 15.64 9.35
CA PRO A 76 -7.37 15.14 10.01
C PRO A 76 -7.05 14.42 11.33
N GLU A 77 -7.85 14.67 12.35
CA GLU A 77 -7.73 14.00 13.66
C GLU A 77 -8.19 12.54 13.58
N ARG A 78 -9.31 12.30 12.88
CA ARG A 78 -9.89 10.96 12.69
C ARG A 78 -9.41 10.37 11.37
N ARG A 79 -8.33 9.59 11.43
CA ARG A 79 -7.69 8.94 10.26
C ARG A 79 -8.18 7.52 10.07
N ASN A 80 -9.46 7.37 9.80
CA ASN A 80 -10.17 6.14 9.44
C ASN A 80 -11.17 6.43 8.32
N ALA A 81 -11.72 5.41 7.69
CA ALA A 81 -12.55 5.59 6.49
C ALA A 81 -13.71 6.58 6.69
N ILE A 82 -14.45 6.49 7.79
CA ILE A 82 -15.59 7.39 8.08
C ILE A 82 -15.10 8.81 8.38
N GLY A 83 -14.14 8.96 9.29
CA GLY A 83 -13.61 10.27 9.66
C GLY A 83 -12.96 11.00 8.50
N LEU A 84 -12.23 10.29 7.64
CA LEU A 84 -11.63 10.84 6.43
C LEU A 84 -12.71 11.27 5.42
N TRP A 85 -13.78 10.47 5.26
CA TRP A 85 -14.88 10.84 4.38
C TRP A 85 -15.60 12.12 4.85
N GLU A 86 -15.90 12.22 6.15
CA GLU A 86 -16.49 13.41 6.75
C GLU A 86 -15.56 14.63 6.59
N TYR A 87 -14.27 14.47 6.84
CA TYR A 87 -13.27 15.51 6.62
C TYR A 87 -13.31 16.08 5.20
N THR A 88 -13.48 15.26 4.16
CA THR A 88 -13.57 15.76 2.77
C THR A 88 -14.83 16.57 2.49
N ARG A 89 -15.85 16.44 3.32
CA ARG A 89 -17.12 17.18 3.16
C ARG A 89 -17.17 18.46 3.97
N GLU A 90 -16.39 18.53 5.04
CA GLU A 90 -16.45 19.61 6.03
C GLU A 90 -15.23 20.53 6.00
N MET A 91 -14.05 20.01 5.64
CA MET A 91 -12.77 20.72 5.74
C MET A 91 -12.07 20.89 4.40
N GLU A 92 -11.47 19.84 3.86
CA GLU A 92 -10.69 19.88 2.61
C GLU A 92 -11.07 18.68 1.72
N PRO A 93 -11.49 18.91 0.47
CA PRO A 93 -12.06 17.84 -0.37
C PRO A 93 -11.03 16.92 -1.01
N ALA A 94 -9.78 16.94 -0.56
CA ALA A 94 -8.67 16.21 -1.18
C ALA A 94 -7.76 15.56 -0.15
N PHE A 95 -6.99 14.56 -0.57
CA PHE A 95 -6.04 13.83 0.29
C PHE A 95 -4.65 13.74 -0.33
N ASN A 96 -3.64 13.54 0.52
CA ASN A 96 -2.35 12.99 0.11
C ASN A 96 -2.41 11.46 -0.01
N CYS A 97 -1.34 10.85 -0.52
CA CYS A 97 -1.25 9.41 -0.75
C CYS A 97 -1.52 8.56 0.51
N ARG A 98 -1.06 9.00 1.69
CA ARG A 98 -1.29 8.27 2.94
C ARG A 98 -2.77 8.21 3.31
N LEU A 99 -3.49 9.32 3.23
CA LEU A 99 -4.91 9.36 3.57
C LEU A 99 -5.76 8.59 2.54
N HIS A 100 -5.39 8.64 1.25
CA HIS A 100 -5.96 7.77 0.22
C HIS A 100 -5.81 6.29 0.60
N SER A 101 -4.60 5.90 0.98
CA SER A 101 -4.29 4.50 1.31
C SER A 101 -4.99 4.03 2.58
N ILE A 102 -5.10 4.86 3.63
CA ILE A 102 -5.85 4.54 4.86
C ILE A 102 -7.33 4.34 4.55
N MET A 103 -7.94 5.24 3.80
CA MET A 103 -9.35 5.13 3.44
C MET A 103 -9.62 3.85 2.64
N LEU A 104 -8.84 3.60 1.58
CA LEU A 104 -8.98 2.41 0.77
C LEU A 104 -8.72 1.12 1.57
N HIS A 105 -7.74 1.15 2.48
CA HIS A 105 -7.44 0.04 3.39
C HIS A 105 -8.66 -0.41 4.19
N GLU A 106 -9.32 0.51 4.87
CA GLU A 106 -10.47 0.18 5.71
C GLU A 106 -11.72 -0.21 4.92
N LEU A 107 -11.94 0.39 3.74
CA LEU A 107 -13.01 -0.04 2.84
C LEU A 107 -12.80 -1.48 2.36
N MET A 108 -11.57 -1.85 2.04
CA MET A 108 -11.21 -3.22 1.66
C MET A 108 -11.38 -4.20 2.82
N LEU A 109 -10.91 -3.86 4.03
CA LEU A 109 -11.12 -4.69 5.21
C LEU A 109 -12.61 -4.90 5.50
N ALA A 110 -13.42 -3.85 5.42
CA ALA A 110 -14.87 -3.92 5.63
C ALA A 110 -15.60 -4.77 4.57
N SER A 111 -14.94 -4.98 3.42
CA SER A 111 -15.40 -5.85 2.33
C SER A 111 -14.82 -7.26 2.40
N GLY A 112 -14.10 -7.62 3.47
CA GLY A 112 -13.44 -8.92 3.62
C GLY A 112 -12.22 -9.12 2.71
N ILE A 113 -11.63 -8.03 2.22
CA ILE A 113 -10.42 -8.07 1.37
C ILE A 113 -9.20 -7.81 2.24
N THR A 114 -8.36 -8.83 2.41
CA THR A 114 -7.08 -8.70 3.11
C THR A 114 -6.16 -7.77 2.34
N ASN A 115 -5.65 -6.76 3.02
CA ASN A 115 -4.76 -5.78 2.42
C ASN A 115 -3.90 -5.10 3.49
N ARG A 116 -2.87 -4.40 3.06
CA ARG A 116 -2.07 -3.49 3.88
C ARG A 116 -1.67 -2.28 3.06
N PHE A 117 -1.37 -1.16 3.70
CA PHE A 117 -0.72 -0.05 3.01
C PHE A 117 0.78 -0.04 3.31
N VAL A 118 1.55 0.39 2.32
CA VAL A 118 3.01 0.36 2.32
C VAL A 118 3.52 1.74 1.93
N THR A 119 4.43 2.28 2.72
CA THR A 119 5.20 3.47 2.36
C THR A 119 6.39 3.05 1.52
N CYS A 120 6.52 3.64 0.35
CA CYS A 120 7.58 3.42 -0.62
C CYS A 120 8.53 4.61 -0.58
N LEU A 121 9.82 4.39 -0.40
CA LEU A 121 10.78 5.42 -0.10
C LEU A 121 12.00 5.37 -1.03
N PRO A 122 12.62 6.56 -1.29
CA PRO A 122 13.79 6.68 -2.14
C PRO A 122 15.10 6.29 -1.44
N ALA A 123 16.16 6.14 -2.22
CA ALA A 123 17.51 5.89 -1.70
C ALA A 123 18.11 7.09 -0.97
N ASP A 124 17.79 8.30 -1.41
CA ASP A 124 18.27 9.53 -0.81
C ASP A 124 17.54 9.83 0.49
N SER A 125 18.24 9.73 1.62
CA SER A 125 17.67 10.02 2.94
C SER A 125 17.32 11.50 3.18
N LEU A 126 17.73 12.40 2.31
CA LEU A 126 17.40 13.82 2.34
C LEU A 126 16.16 14.13 1.48
N ASP A 127 15.73 13.19 0.64
CA ASP A 127 14.50 13.31 -0.13
C ASP A 127 13.32 12.90 0.78
N ASN A 128 12.53 13.88 1.19
CA ASN A 128 11.35 13.67 2.03
C ASN A 128 10.11 13.21 1.24
N ASP A 129 10.23 13.10 -0.08
CA ASP A 129 9.12 12.65 -0.92
C ASP A 129 9.02 11.12 -0.88
N CYS A 130 7.89 10.63 -0.42
CA CYS A 130 7.57 9.22 -0.35
C CYS A 130 6.19 8.96 -0.95
N HIS A 131 5.90 7.72 -1.28
CA HIS A 131 4.57 7.33 -1.74
C HIS A 131 3.96 6.25 -0.86
N VAL A 132 2.64 6.31 -0.65
CA VAL A 132 1.91 5.30 0.12
C VAL A 132 0.84 4.69 -0.75
N VAL A 133 0.85 3.37 -0.86
CA VAL A 133 -0.10 2.59 -1.67
C VAL A 133 -0.62 1.37 -0.91
N ASN A 134 -1.67 0.75 -1.44
CA ASN A 134 -2.19 -0.50 -0.89
C ASN A 134 -1.60 -1.71 -1.61
N LEU A 135 -1.32 -2.76 -0.84
CA LEU A 135 -1.13 -4.12 -1.35
C LEU A 135 -2.36 -4.94 -1.00
N VAL A 136 -2.97 -5.52 -2.01
CA VAL A 136 -4.14 -6.40 -1.92
C VAL A 136 -3.68 -7.84 -1.99
N TRP A 137 -4.08 -8.67 -1.03
CA TRP A 137 -3.87 -10.11 -1.12
C TRP A 137 -4.91 -10.74 -2.04
N LEU A 138 -4.44 -11.43 -3.07
CA LEU A 138 -5.25 -12.19 -4.02
C LEU A 138 -5.19 -13.68 -3.66
N PRO A 139 -6.14 -14.21 -2.89
CA PRO A 139 -6.09 -15.60 -2.44
C PRO A 139 -6.18 -16.57 -3.61
N GLU A 140 -6.85 -16.20 -4.71
CA GLU A 140 -6.99 -17.00 -5.90
C GLU A 140 -5.66 -17.19 -6.67
N ARG A 141 -4.67 -16.37 -6.36
CA ARG A 141 -3.34 -16.34 -7.00
C ARG A 141 -2.20 -16.48 -6.00
N GLU A 142 -2.51 -16.57 -4.71
CA GLU A 142 -1.54 -16.62 -3.60
C GLU A 142 -0.47 -15.52 -3.69
N LYS A 143 -0.88 -14.29 -4.04
CA LYS A 143 0.06 -13.18 -4.23
C LYS A 143 -0.50 -11.83 -3.80
N TRP A 144 0.40 -10.90 -3.56
CA TRP A 144 0.10 -9.48 -3.39
C TRP A 144 -0.01 -8.78 -4.75
N ALA A 145 -0.87 -7.76 -4.82
CA ALA A 145 -0.99 -6.86 -5.96
C ALA A 145 -1.05 -5.40 -5.48
N MET A 146 -0.29 -4.51 -6.12
CA MET A 146 -0.25 -3.09 -5.80
C MET A 146 -1.47 -2.38 -6.39
N LEU A 147 -2.04 -1.46 -5.60
CA LEU A 147 -3.19 -0.64 -5.97
C LEU A 147 -3.01 0.77 -5.42
N ASP A 148 -2.97 1.74 -6.32
CA ASP A 148 -2.71 3.14 -6.05
C ASP A 148 -3.96 3.99 -6.35
N SER A 149 -4.73 4.31 -5.34
CA SER A 149 -5.92 5.16 -5.50
C SER A 149 -5.60 6.64 -5.62
N ASP A 150 -4.43 7.08 -5.17
CA ASP A 150 -3.98 8.47 -5.22
C ASP A 150 -3.52 8.87 -6.64
N MET A 151 -2.54 8.14 -7.19
CA MET A 151 -2.12 8.32 -8.57
C MET A 151 -3.07 7.67 -9.59
N ARG A 152 -4.09 6.96 -9.09
CA ARG A 152 -5.18 6.35 -9.88
C ARG A 152 -4.73 5.28 -10.85
N ALA A 153 -3.83 4.40 -10.41
CA ALA A 153 -3.26 3.37 -11.26
C ALA A 153 -3.01 2.05 -10.53
N TRP A 154 -2.76 1.02 -11.30
CA TRP A 154 -2.12 -0.23 -10.92
C TRP A 154 -1.21 -0.69 -12.06
N VAL A 155 -0.30 -1.61 -11.75
CA VAL A 155 0.72 -2.05 -12.71
C VAL A 155 0.62 -3.55 -12.92
N SER A 156 0.79 -4.00 -14.17
CA SER A 156 0.87 -5.42 -14.53
C SER A 156 2.15 -5.77 -15.26
N SER A 157 2.45 -7.06 -15.32
CA SER A 157 3.30 -7.63 -16.36
C SER A 157 2.60 -7.59 -17.73
N PRO A 158 3.33 -7.81 -18.85
CA PRO A 158 2.75 -7.77 -20.20
C PRO A 158 1.65 -8.80 -20.46
N ASP A 159 1.56 -9.86 -19.63
CA ASP A 159 0.47 -10.84 -19.68
C ASP A 159 -0.79 -10.41 -18.91
N GLY A 160 -0.81 -9.19 -18.36
CA GLY A 160 -1.92 -8.63 -17.61
C GLY A 160 -1.97 -9.06 -16.13
N THR A 161 -0.96 -9.77 -15.61
CA THR A 161 -0.92 -10.18 -14.21
C THR A 161 -0.59 -8.96 -13.31
N PRO A 162 -1.45 -8.58 -12.33
CA PRO A 162 -1.16 -7.49 -11.42
C PRO A 162 0.12 -7.74 -10.62
N LEU A 163 0.97 -6.72 -10.50
CA LEU A 163 2.27 -6.80 -9.83
C LEU A 163 2.18 -6.30 -8.38
N SER A 164 2.91 -6.98 -7.51
CA SER A 164 3.26 -6.47 -6.17
C SER A 164 4.39 -5.44 -6.25
N LEU A 165 4.63 -4.71 -5.16
CA LEU A 165 5.77 -3.79 -5.06
C LEU A 165 7.14 -4.51 -5.19
N GLY A 166 7.25 -5.73 -4.66
CA GLY A 166 8.45 -6.54 -4.84
C GLY A 166 8.71 -6.88 -6.30
N GLU A 167 7.69 -7.37 -7.00
CA GLU A 167 7.79 -7.70 -8.44
C GLU A 167 8.04 -6.44 -9.31
N MET A 168 7.41 -5.31 -8.99
CA MET A 168 7.69 -4.04 -9.67
C MET A 168 9.15 -3.62 -9.50
N ARG A 169 9.70 -3.76 -8.29
CA ARG A 169 11.10 -3.47 -8.00
C ARG A 169 12.06 -4.39 -8.78
N GLU A 170 11.80 -5.68 -8.77
CA GLU A 170 12.61 -6.67 -9.50
C GLU A 170 12.61 -6.38 -11.00
N ARG A 171 11.45 -6.12 -11.60
CA ARG A 171 11.33 -5.75 -13.00
C ARG A 171 12.05 -4.43 -13.33
N CYS A 172 11.91 -3.43 -12.47
CA CYS A 172 12.63 -2.16 -12.62
C CYS A 172 14.16 -2.35 -12.63
N ILE A 173 14.69 -3.20 -11.75
CA ILE A 173 16.11 -3.56 -11.68
C ILE A 173 16.56 -4.31 -12.93
N ALA A 174 15.76 -5.27 -13.39
CA ALA A 174 16.05 -6.09 -14.57
C ALA A 174 15.82 -5.35 -15.90
N GLY A 175 15.19 -4.18 -15.87
CA GLY A 175 14.76 -3.47 -17.09
C GLY A 175 13.67 -4.19 -17.86
N GLU A 176 12.85 -4.98 -17.15
CA GLU A 176 11.73 -5.71 -17.75
C GLU A 176 10.50 -4.81 -17.90
N PRO A 177 9.72 -4.98 -18.98
CA PRO A 177 8.56 -4.14 -19.25
C PRO A 177 7.43 -4.37 -18.23
N THR A 178 6.71 -3.29 -17.96
CA THR A 178 5.46 -3.26 -17.18
C THR A 178 4.39 -2.47 -17.92
N GLU A 179 3.12 -2.71 -17.58
CA GLU A 179 2.00 -1.99 -18.13
C GLU A 179 1.26 -1.23 -17.03
N ILE A 180 0.97 0.06 -17.27
CA ILE A 180 0.22 0.92 -16.34
C ILE A 180 -1.25 0.91 -16.76
N HIS A 181 -2.12 0.61 -15.81
CA HIS A 181 -3.57 0.61 -15.98
C HIS A 181 -4.19 1.72 -15.12
N TRP A 182 -4.85 2.65 -15.77
CA TRP A 182 -5.50 3.77 -15.09
C TRP A 182 -6.85 3.35 -14.49
N LEU A 183 -7.10 3.72 -13.24
CA LEU A 183 -8.38 3.45 -12.57
C LEU A 183 -9.53 4.27 -13.15
N LEU A 184 -9.23 5.46 -13.64
CA LEU A 184 -10.14 6.39 -14.29
C LEU A 184 -9.66 6.65 -15.73
N GLU A 185 -9.88 7.84 -16.25
CA GLU A 185 -9.42 8.21 -17.59
C GLU A 185 -7.90 8.22 -17.70
N SER A 186 -7.38 7.89 -18.89
CA SER A 186 -5.94 7.93 -19.19
C SER A 186 -5.38 9.34 -18.99
N ARG A 187 -4.21 9.44 -18.37
CA ARG A 187 -3.55 10.71 -18.04
C ARG A 187 -2.51 11.15 -19.07
N GLY A 188 -2.44 10.48 -20.22
CA GLY A 188 -1.51 10.81 -21.30
C GLY A 188 -0.07 10.33 -21.07
N GLU A 189 0.77 10.50 -22.09
CA GLU A 189 2.13 9.96 -22.13
C GLU A 189 3.10 10.70 -21.18
N GLU A 190 2.93 12.02 -21.03
CA GLU A 190 3.75 12.80 -20.09
C GLU A 190 3.59 12.33 -18.65
N TYR A 191 2.34 12.08 -18.24
CA TYR A 191 2.07 11.58 -16.90
C TYR A 191 2.51 10.13 -16.73
N ARG A 192 2.44 9.31 -17.78
CA ARG A 192 3.00 7.95 -17.78
C ARG A 192 4.51 7.99 -17.51
N SER A 193 5.25 8.83 -18.23
CA SER A 193 6.69 9.00 -18.04
C SER A 193 7.04 9.50 -16.62
N TYR A 194 6.23 10.42 -16.09
CA TYR A 194 6.36 10.87 -14.70
C TYR A 194 6.13 9.71 -13.71
N TYR A 195 5.08 8.92 -13.90
CA TYR A 195 4.73 7.79 -13.04
C TYR A 195 5.84 6.74 -13.01
N ASP A 196 6.40 6.38 -14.18
CA ASP A 196 7.51 5.44 -14.28
C ASP A 196 8.77 5.97 -13.56
N ALA A 197 9.13 7.24 -13.75
CA ALA A 197 10.28 7.86 -13.08
C ALA A 197 10.07 7.95 -11.56
N TYR A 198 8.85 8.25 -11.13
CA TYR A 198 8.48 8.35 -9.72
C TYR A 198 8.59 7.00 -9.02
N TRP A 199 8.12 5.93 -9.65
CA TRP A 199 8.27 4.58 -9.12
C TRP A 199 9.71 4.11 -9.12
N ALA A 200 10.48 4.38 -10.17
CA ALA A 200 11.92 4.05 -10.20
C ALA A 200 12.69 4.67 -9.02
N LYS A 201 12.27 5.85 -8.56
CA LYS A 201 12.81 6.50 -7.36
C LYS A 201 12.37 5.84 -6.06
N ASN A 202 11.07 5.56 -5.91
CA ASN A 202 10.44 5.18 -4.64
C ASN A 202 10.37 3.66 -4.39
N LEU A 203 10.90 2.83 -5.26
CA LEU A 203 11.02 1.38 -5.05
C LEU A 203 12.31 0.97 -4.33
N TYR A 204 12.96 1.87 -3.58
CA TYR A 204 14.26 1.54 -2.99
C TYR A 204 14.14 0.82 -1.65
N TRP A 205 13.31 1.29 -0.72
CA TRP A 205 12.98 0.63 0.54
C TRP A 205 11.53 0.87 0.95
N PHE A 206 11.02 0.07 1.89
CA PHE A 206 9.59 0.03 2.18
C PHE A 206 9.33 -0.01 3.67
N GLU A 207 8.21 0.60 4.10
CA GLU A 207 7.69 0.47 5.46
C GLU A 207 6.24 0.00 5.44
N SER A 208 5.92 -0.91 6.35
CA SER A 208 4.54 -1.35 6.57
C SER A 208 4.35 -1.77 8.03
N TRP A 209 3.12 -1.69 8.51
CA TRP A 209 2.75 -2.29 9.78
C TRP A 209 2.82 -3.82 9.71
N ASP A 210 3.20 -4.48 10.84
CA ASP A 210 3.15 -5.93 10.99
C ASP A 210 1.74 -6.46 11.30
N THR A 211 0.77 -5.58 11.41
CA THR A 211 -0.63 -5.91 11.64
C THR A 211 -1.54 -5.16 10.68
N THR A 212 -2.59 -5.84 10.20
CA THR A 212 -3.66 -5.21 9.44
C THR A 212 -4.93 -5.15 10.26
N THR A 213 -5.44 -3.93 10.50
CA THR A 213 -6.59 -3.65 11.35
C THR A 213 -7.18 -2.27 11.05
N TYR A 214 -8.38 -2.01 11.56
CA TYR A 214 -9.01 -0.68 11.49
C TYR A 214 -8.34 0.31 12.45
N ASP A 215 -8.58 1.60 12.21
CA ASP A 215 -8.14 2.71 13.06
C ASP A 215 -6.62 2.77 13.33
N ARG A 216 -5.81 2.13 12.48
CA ARG A 216 -4.36 1.98 12.66
C ARG A 216 -3.63 3.31 12.84
N GLU A 217 -4.08 4.36 12.18
CA GLU A 217 -3.45 5.68 12.20
C GLU A 217 -4.13 6.69 13.15
N ASN A 218 -5.11 6.26 13.94
CA ASN A 218 -5.83 7.15 14.89
C ASN A 218 -5.07 7.45 16.19
N GLY A 219 -3.80 7.03 16.32
CA GLY A 219 -2.96 7.36 17.46
C GLY A 219 -3.29 6.64 18.77
N THR A 220 -4.36 5.86 18.83
CA THR A 220 -4.78 5.10 20.01
C THR A 220 -4.29 3.66 20.01
N GLN A 221 -3.79 3.17 18.88
CA GLN A 221 -3.31 1.80 18.76
C GLN A 221 -1.84 1.72 19.15
N THR A 222 -1.58 1.09 20.29
CA THR A 222 -0.23 0.87 20.83
C THR A 222 0.36 -0.47 20.42
N ASP A 223 -0.44 -1.33 19.80
CA ASP A 223 -0.05 -2.66 19.35
C ASP A 223 0.35 -2.65 17.87
N GLY A 224 1.32 -3.46 17.53
CA GLY A 224 1.92 -3.52 16.19
C GLY A 224 3.17 -2.66 16.06
N ARG A 225 4.00 -3.06 15.11
CA ARG A 225 5.30 -2.42 14.83
C ARG A 225 5.36 -2.03 13.37
N ILE A 226 6.04 -0.95 13.08
CA ILE A 226 6.45 -0.63 11.71
C ILE A 226 7.67 -1.48 11.38
N ILE A 227 7.60 -2.20 10.28
CA ILE A 227 8.71 -2.96 9.75
C ILE A 227 9.24 -2.25 8.51
N ALA A 228 10.54 -1.99 8.51
CA ALA A 228 11.24 -1.41 7.37
C ALA A 228 12.06 -2.48 6.63
N LEU A 229 11.67 -2.77 5.39
CA LEU A 229 12.46 -3.58 4.48
C LEU A 229 13.48 -2.68 3.79
N VAL A 230 14.75 -2.85 4.16
CA VAL A 230 15.84 -2.00 3.66
C VAL A 230 16.92 -2.85 2.97
N PRO A 231 17.60 -2.33 1.92
CA PRO A 231 18.74 -3.01 1.33
C PRO A 231 19.87 -3.24 2.36
N PRO A 232 20.59 -4.36 2.28
CA PRO A 232 21.75 -4.59 3.13
C PRO A 232 22.74 -3.44 3.04
N GLY A 233 23.21 -2.95 4.19
CA GLY A 233 24.16 -1.85 4.27
C GLY A 233 23.58 -0.44 4.10
N TYR A 234 22.28 -0.29 3.86
CA TYR A 234 21.63 1.03 3.80
C TYR A 234 21.63 1.69 5.19
N SER A 235 22.21 2.89 5.27
CA SER A 235 22.37 3.65 6.51
C SER A 235 21.42 4.85 6.64
N GLY A 236 20.65 5.17 5.59
CA GLY A 236 19.69 6.31 5.59
C GLY A 236 18.48 6.10 6.48
N PHE A 237 18.22 4.86 6.90
CA PHE A 237 17.10 4.55 7.77
C PHE A 237 17.41 4.93 9.23
N GLN A 238 16.55 5.73 9.84
CA GLN A 238 16.59 6.01 11.27
C GLN A 238 15.57 5.12 11.99
N GLN A 239 16.06 4.23 12.84
CA GLN A 239 15.18 3.36 13.61
C GLN A 239 14.38 4.18 14.63
N THR A 240 13.04 4.16 14.50
CA THR A 240 12.13 4.73 15.48
C THR A 240 11.87 3.74 16.62
N ALA A 241 11.35 4.21 17.75
CA ALA A 241 11.04 3.36 18.91
C ALA A 241 10.04 2.22 18.60
N THR A 242 9.23 2.38 17.55
CA THR A 242 8.20 1.41 17.09
C THR A 242 8.61 0.66 15.83
N GLY A 243 9.74 1.01 15.21
CA GLY A 243 10.20 0.44 13.94
C GLY A 243 11.20 -0.70 14.11
N VAL A 244 11.07 -1.72 13.29
CA VAL A 244 12.01 -2.84 13.17
C VAL A 244 12.58 -2.86 11.76
N ARG A 245 13.90 -3.02 11.66
CA ARG A 245 14.56 -3.13 10.36
C ARG A 245 14.75 -4.60 9.97
N THR A 246 14.51 -4.91 8.70
CA THR A 246 14.81 -6.20 8.09
C THR A 246 15.40 -6.04 6.70
N SER A 247 16.21 -7.00 6.25
CA SER A 247 16.60 -7.18 4.85
C SER A 247 16.00 -8.47 4.25
N ASP A 248 15.15 -9.15 5.00
CA ASP A 248 14.46 -10.36 4.60
C ASP A 248 13.22 -10.00 3.77
N ALA A 249 13.41 -9.94 2.44
CA ALA A 249 12.35 -9.60 1.50
C ALA A 249 11.31 -10.72 1.38
N GLU A 250 11.73 -11.98 1.44
CA GLU A 250 10.83 -13.12 1.35
C GLU A 250 9.79 -13.08 2.47
N ARG A 251 10.26 -12.87 3.70
CA ARG A 251 9.40 -12.74 4.87
C ARG A 251 8.54 -11.47 4.82
N PHE A 252 9.10 -10.34 4.36
CA PHE A 252 8.35 -9.09 4.28
C PHE A 252 7.19 -9.19 3.28
N TRP A 253 7.36 -9.91 2.17
CA TRP A 253 6.34 -10.12 1.16
C TRP A 253 5.55 -11.43 1.33
N ALA A 254 5.76 -12.18 2.40
CA ALA A 254 5.05 -13.43 2.66
C ALA A 254 3.53 -13.26 2.67
N ALA A 255 2.82 -14.35 2.48
CA ALA A 255 1.37 -14.41 2.63
C ALA A 255 0.93 -13.91 4.02
N PRO A 256 -0.24 -13.26 4.12
CA PRO A 256 -0.77 -12.85 5.42
C PRO A 256 -1.15 -14.07 6.24
N GLY A 257 -0.90 -14.03 7.55
CA GLY A 257 -1.32 -15.06 8.49
C GLY A 257 -2.39 -14.56 9.44
N SER A 258 -3.21 -15.49 9.93
CA SER A 258 -4.12 -15.20 11.02
C SER A 258 -3.34 -15.03 12.32
N ALA A 259 -3.70 -14.08 13.17
CA ALA A 259 -3.27 -14.08 14.56
C ALA A 259 -3.92 -15.31 15.24
N GLU A 260 -3.11 -16.20 15.80
CA GLU A 260 -3.57 -17.27 16.67
C GLU A 260 -4.14 -16.71 17.96
#